data_1f27b8f35bde20d302797569cca77443
#
_entry.id   1f27b8f35bde20d302797569cca77443
#
_cell.length_a   1.000
_cell.length_b   1.000
_cell.length_c   1.000
_cell.angle_alpha   90.00
_cell.angle_beta   90.00
_cell.angle_gamma   90.00
#
_symmetry.space_group_name_H-M   'P 1'
#
loop_
_entity.id
_entity.type
_entity.pdbx_description
1 polymer ?
#
loop_
_entity_poly.entity_id
_entity_poly.type
_entity_poly.pdbx_seq_one_letter_code
_entity_poly.pdbx_strand_id
1 'polypeptide(L)'
;VWPENGLLARWQRMRRASLHVLTEDALKTLFKSERKGASATLQSIAGTLGIPVDRAAELLAEMEKNELVVCQGDELRLTPGGRSTALHVVRAHRLWERYLADETGYEEAEWHDRAERFEHELSPQELDALAARLGNPTHDPHGDPIPAADGSMVLHGGQPLPTLPPGQPGRIVHIEDEPELIY
;
A
#
# COMPACT_ATOMS: atom_id res chain seq x y z
N VAL A 1 18.94 -34.52 15.69
CA VAL A 1 17.62 -33.85 15.63
C VAL A 1 17.86 -32.41 16.01
N TRP A 2 17.81 -31.50 15.05
CA TRP A 2 17.93 -30.05 15.30
C TRP A 2 16.55 -29.54 15.72
N PRO A 3 16.45 -28.76 16.81
CA PRO A 3 15.15 -28.28 17.24
C PRO A 3 14.60 -27.28 16.21
N GLU A 4 13.38 -27.52 15.75
CA GLU A 4 12.64 -26.64 14.82
C GLU A 4 12.45 -25.22 15.35
N ASN A 5 12.78 -24.97 16.61
CA ASN A 5 12.70 -23.69 17.33
C ASN A 5 14.06 -23.02 17.58
N GLY A 6 15.12 -23.42 16.86
CA GLY A 6 16.45 -22.83 17.01
C GLY A 6 16.52 -21.35 16.59
N LEU A 7 17.52 -20.61 17.13
CA LEU A 7 17.78 -19.21 16.82
C LEU A 7 17.90 -18.96 15.30
N LEU A 8 18.48 -19.90 14.55
CA LEU A 8 18.58 -19.84 13.08
C LEU A 8 17.20 -19.91 12.40
N ALA A 9 16.32 -20.81 12.86
CA ALA A 9 14.97 -20.92 12.32
C ALA A 9 14.12 -19.67 12.64
N ARG A 10 14.30 -19.10 13.84
CA ARG A 10 13.68 -17.83 14.23
C ARG A 10 14.21 -16.66 13.40
N TRP A 11 15.51 -16.59 13.18
CA TRP A 11 16.16 -15.56 12.36
C TRP A 11 15.73 -15.64 10.89
N GLN A 12 15.63 -16.87 10.32
CA GLN A 12 15.15 -17.09 8.97
C GLN A 12 13.66 -16.69 8.82
N ARG A 13 12.82 -16.97 9.82
CA ARG A 13 11.41 -16.53 9.84
C ARG A 13 11.30 -15.01 9.88
N MET A 14 12.08 -14.34 10.75
CA MET A 14 12.09 -12.87 10.81
C MET A 14 12.60 -12.25 9.50
N ARG A 15 13.64 -12.83 8.87
CA ARG A 15 14.10 -12.35 7.56
C ARG A 15 13.07 -12.52 6.45
N ARG A 16 12.34 -13.64 6.45
CA ARG A 16 11.26 -13.88 5.46
C ARG A 16 10.08 -12.94 5.68
N ALA A 17 9.69 -12.72 6.92
CA ALA A 17 8.64 -11.75 7.24
C ALA A 17 9.04 -10.34 6.81
N SER A 18 10.27 -9.91 7.09
CA SER A 18 10.79 -8.61 6.65
C SER A 18 10.87 -8.50 5.12
N LEU A 19 11.22 -9.58 4.39
CA LEU A 19 11.24 -9.56 2.93
C LEU A 19 9.83 -9.48 2.34
N HIS A 20 8.87 -10.17 2.94
CA HIS A 20 7.46 -10.11 2.53
C HIS A 20 6.91 -8.70 2.67
N VAL A 21 7.05 -8.08 3.83
CA VAL A 21 6.65 -6.69 4.09
C VAL A 21 7.30 -5.74 3.09
N LEU A 22 8.63 -5.80 2.92
CA LEU A 22 9.33 -4.95 1.94
C LEU A 22 8.83 -5.15 0.50
N THR A 23 8.45 -6.38 0.13
CA THR A 23 7.88 -6.66 -1.20
C THR A 23 6.51 -5.99 -1.35
N GLU A 24 5.66 -6.10 -0.35
CA GLU A 24 4.33 -5.50 -0.35
C GLU A 24 4.39 -3.97 -0.34
N ASP A 25 5.28 -3.38 0.45
CA ASP A 25 5.52 -1.94 0.46
C ASP A 25 6.04 -1.43 -0.90
N ALA A 26 6.95 -2.17 -1.53
CA ALA A 26 7.42 -1.84 -2.87
C ALA A 26 6.28 -1.89 -3.90
N LEU A 27 5.42 -2.92 -3.84
CA LEU A 27 4.26 -3.05 -4.73
C LEU A 27 3.23 -1.94 -4.49
N LYS A 28 2.95 -1.59 -3.22
CA LYS A 28 2.11 -0.46 -2.83
C LYS A 28 2.67 0.86 -3.40
N THR A 29 3.97 1.09 -3.27
CA THR A 29 4.67 2.28 -3.81
C THR A 29 4.57 2.35 -5.34
N LEU A 30 4.82 1.24 -6.04
CA LEU A 30 4.68 1.15 -7.50
C LEU A 30 3.25 1.44 -7.95
N PHE A 31 2.27 0.88 -7.27
CA PHE A 31 0.86 1.12 -7.55
C PHE A 31 0.46 2.59 -7.40
N LYS A 32 0.91 3.25 -6.30
CA LYS A 32 0.70 4.68 -6.08
C LYS A 32 1.35 5.53 -7.20
N SER A 33 2.59 5.21 -7.58
CA SER A 33 3.31 5.90 -8.66
C SER A 33 2.58 5.78 -10.00
N GLU A 34 2.15 4.58 -10.38
CA GLU A 34 1.38 4.37 -11.62
C GLU A 34 0.06 5.15 -11.63
N ARG A 35 -0.64 5.23 -10.51
CA ARG A 35 -1.88 6.02 -10.39
C ARG A 35 -1.64 7.52 -10.56
N LYS A 36 -0.50 8.03 -10.08
CA LYS A 36 -0.08 9.43 -10.24
C LYS A 36 0.50 9.71 -11.65
N GLY A 37 0.60 8.70 -12.51
CA GLY A 37 1.24 8.82 -13.83
C GLY A 37 2.75 9.05 -13.75
N ALA A 38 3.36 8.73 -12.61
CA ALA A 38 4.79 8.88 -12.38
C ALA A 38 5.53 7.56 -12.66
N SER A 39 6.75 7.66 -13.16
CA SER A 39 7.64 6.53 -13.36
C SER A 39 8.37 6.20 -12.07
N ALA A 40 8.24 4.95 -11.60
CA ALA A 40 9.04 4.47 -10.48
C ALA A 40 10.37 3.91 -10.97
N THR A 41 11.44 4.24 -10.24
CA THR A 41 12.81 3.78 -10.50
C THR A 41 13.37 3.04 -9.28
N LEU A 42 14.49 2.34 -9.46
CA LEU A 42 15.21 1.70 -8.34
C LEU A 42 15.49 2.72 -7.21
N GLN A 43 15.94 3.93 -7.56
CA GLN A 43 16.27 4.97 -6.59
C GLN A 43 15.03 5.46 -5.83
N SER A 44 13.90 5.64 -6.54
CA SER A 44 12.65 6.07 -5.88
C SER A 44 12.13 5.01 -4.91
N ILE A 45 12.20 3.71 -5.28
CA ILE A 45 11.84 2.61 -4.38
C ILE A 45 12.76 2.54 -3.17
N ALA A 46 14.09 2.63 -3.37
CA ALA A 46 15.06 2.64 -2.29
C ALA A 46 14.79 3.79 -1.29
N GLY A 47 14.52 5.00 -1.82
CA GLY A 47 14.20 6.18 -1.01
C GLY A 47 12.90 6.01 -0.21
N THR A 48 11.82 5.60 -0.86
CA THR A 48 10.51 5.41 -0.19
C THR A 48 10.57 4.33 0.91
N LEU A 49 11.27 3.22 0.64
CA LEU A 49 11.42 2.13 1.62
C LEU A 49 12.49 2.41 2.69
N GLY A 50 13.25 3.50 2.57
CA GLY A 50 14.33 3.82 3.50
C GLY A 50 15.45 2.76 3.55
N ILE A 51 15.72 2.06 2.43
CA ILE A 51 16.72 1.00 2.34
C ILE A 51 17.85 1.37 1.38
N PRO A 52 19.06 0.78 1.56
CA PRO A 52 20.16 0.97 0.60
C PRO A 52 19.78 0.54 -0.82
N VAL A 53 20.31 1.24 -1.83
CA VAL A 53 20.04 0.97 -3.26
C VAL A 53 20.37 -0.47 -3.66
N ASP A 54 21.48 -1.01 -3.16
CA ASP A 54 21.87 -2.42 -3.40
C ASP A 54 20.81 -3.39 -2.86
N ARG A 55 20.25 -3.10 -1.69
CA ARG A 55 19.19 -3.90 -1.10
C ARG A 55 17.88 -3.80 -1.89
N ALA A 56 17.56 -2.61 -2.39
CA ALA A 56 16.40 -2.41 -3.28
C ALA A 56 16.59 -3.16 -4.60
N ALA A 57 17.81 -3.19 -5.16
CA ALA A 57 18.12 -3.95 -6.36
C ALA A 57 17.92 -5.47 -6.16
N GLU A 58 18.39 -6.01 -5.03
CA GLU A 58 18.14 -7.42 -4.66
C GLU A 58 16.65 -7.73 -4.53
N LEU A 59 15.90 -6.84 -3.86
CA LEU A 59 14.45 -6.96 -3.69
C LEU A 59 13.74 -6.98 -5.04
N LEU A 60 14.04 -6.03 -5.92
CA LEU A 60 13.43 -5.94 -7.25
C LEU A 60 13.76 -7.14 -8.14
N ALA A 61 14.99 -7.65 -8.09
CA ALA A 61 15.37 -8.88 -8.81
C ALA A 61 14.55 -10.10 -8.32
N GLU A 62 14.30 -10.21 -7.02
CA GLU A 62 13.46 -11.28 -6.49
C GLU A 62 11.97 -11.08 -6.86
N MET A 63 11.48 -9.82 -6.87
CA MET A 63 10.11 -9.50 -7.32
C MET A 63 9.92 -9.80 -8.82
N GLU A 64 10.92 -9.51 -9.66
CA GLU A 64 10.88 -9.83 -11.08
C GLU A 64 10.89 -11.35 -11.31
N LYS A 65 11.73 -12.09 -10.61
CA LYS A 65 11.77 -13.56 -10.63
C LYS A 65 10.43 -14.19 -10.21
N ASN A 66 9.72 -13.56 -9.28
CA ASN A 66 8.39 -13.98 -8.82
C ASN A 66 7.24 -13.41 -9.69
N GLU A 67 7.55 -12.82 -10.83
CA GLU A 67 6.59 -12.26 -11.78
C GLU A 67 5.67 -11.18 -11.16
N LEU A 68 6.15 -10.42 -10.19
CA LEU A 68 5.40 -9.32 -9.56
C LEU A 68 5.63 -7.99 -10.25
N VAL A 69 6.82 -7.79 -10.81
CA VAL A 69 7.22 -6.57 -11.53
C VAL A 69 7.93 -6.93 -12.83
N VAL A 70 8.00 -5.98 -13.73
CA VAL A 70 8.85 -6.03 -14.93
C VAL A 70 9.66 -4.75 -15.03
N CYS A 71 10.94 -4.88 -15.43
CA CYS A 71 11.80 -3.75 -15.73
C CYS A 71 11.68 -3.39 -17.22
N GLN A 72 11.38 -2.14 -17.55
CA GLN A 72 11.35 -1.62 -18.92
C GLN A 72 12.34 -0.44 -19.03
N GLY A 73 13.60 -0.76 -19.32
CA GLY A 73 14.69 0.19 -19.17
C GLY A 73 14.92 0.53 -17.71
N ASP A 74 14.85 1.82 -17.36
CA ASP A 74 14.97 2.29 -15.96
C ASP A 74 13.62 2.35 -15.23
N GLU A 75 12.51 2.06 -15.91
CA GLU A 75 11.17 2.10 -15.32
C GLU A 75 10.75 0.72 -14.80
N LEU A 76 10.10 0.75 -13.65
CA LEU A 76 9.49 -0.43 -13.02
C LEU A 76 7.99 -0.39 -13.23
N ARG A 77 7.41 -1.52 -13.60
CA ARG A 77 5.96 -1.66 -13.79
C ARG A 77 5.43 -2.91 -13.12
N LEU A 78 4.21 -2.80 -12.59
CA LEU A 78 3.51 -3.93 -12.01
C LEU A 78 3.05 -4.91 -13.08
N THR A 79 3.24 -6.20 -12.84
CA THR A 79 2.52 -7.26 -13.57
C THR A 79 1.06 -7.33 -13.07
N PRO A 80 0.18 -8.10 -13.73
CA PRO A 80 -1.16 -8.39 -13.18
C PRO A 80 -1.11 -9.01 -11.77
N GLY A 81 -0.15 -9.92 -11.51
CA GLY A 81 0.08 -10.53 -10.19
C GLY A 81 0.53 -9.51 -9.15
N GLY A 82 1.54 -8.70 -9.48
CA GLY A 82 2.01 -7.62 -8.61
C GLY A 82 0.92 -6.58 -8.31
N ARG A 83 0.11 -6.23 -9.31
CA ARG A 83 -1.03 -5.33 -9.12
C ARG A 83 -2.09 -5.91 -8.19
N SER A 84 -2.39 -7.20 -8.30
CA SER A 84 -3.34 -7.87 -7.40
C SER A 84 -2.86 -7.83 -5.95
N THR A 85 -1.57 -8.11 -5.71
CA THR A 85 -0.97 -8.02 -4.37
C THR A 85 -0.96 -6.58 -3.86
N ALA A 86 -0.56 -5.60 -4.67
CA ALA A 86 -0.61 -4.19 -4.30
C ALA A 86 -2.02 -3.74 -3.90
N LEU A 87 -3.04 -4.12 -4.67
CA LEU A 87 -4.44 -3.80 -4.37
C LEU A 87 -4.91 -4.44 -3.06
N HIS A 88 -4.45 -5.66 -2.74
CA HIS A 88 -4.73 -6.31 -1.46
C HIS A 88 -4.18 -5.49 -0.29
N VAL A 89 -2.93 -5.07 -0.34
CA VAL A 89 -2.28 -4.26 0.71
C VAL A 89 -2.96 -2.90 0.84
N VAL A 90 -3.21 -2.20 -0.27
CA VAL A 90 -3.94 -0.92 -0.26
C VAL A 90 -5.34 -1.06 0.35
N ARG A 91 -6.04 -2.16 0.03
CA ARG A 91 -7.35 -2.45 0.62
C ARG A 91 -7.25 -2.67 2.13
N ALA A 92 -6.24 -3.45 2.56
CA ALA A 92 -6.01 -3.71 3.97
C ALA A 92 -5.74 -2.42 4.74
N HIS A 93 -4.82 -1.58 4.24
CA HIS A 93 -4.50 -0.28 4.82
C HIS A 93 -5.76 0.57 5.04
N ARG A 94 -6.53 0.82 3.99
CA ARG A 94 -7.70 1.69 4.01
C ARG A 94 -8.86 1.14 4.85
N LEU A 95 -9.05 -0.17 4.88
CA LEU A 95 -10.02 -0.79 5.79
C LEU A 95 -9.59 -0.69 7.25
N TRP A 96 -8.27 -0.78 7.53
CA TRP A 96 -7.76 -0.54 8.88
C TRP A 96 -7.96 0.90 9.32
N GLU A 97 -7.62 1.89 8.50
CA GLU A 97 -7.89 3.30 8.81
C GLU A 97 -9.38 3.54 9.08
N ARG A 98 -10.25 2.96 8.23
CA ARG A 98 -11.70 3.03 8.43
C ARG A 98 -12.15 2.40 9.75
N TYR A 99 -11.61 1.23 10.09
CA TYR A 99 -11.88 0.57 11.36
C TYR A 99 -11.40 1.41 12.55
N LEU A 100 -10.20 1.97 12.46
CA LEU A 100 -9.64 2.80 13.53
C LEU A 100 -10.49 4.05 13.77
N ALA A 101 -10.96 4.68 12.71
CA ALA A 101 -11.81 5.86 12.77
C ALA A 101 -13.21 5.57 13.34
N ASP A 102 -13.84 4.49 12.90
CA ASP A 102 -15.26 4.22 13.23
C ASP A 102 -15.43 3.46 14.54
N GLU A 103 -14.51 2.57 14.89
CA GLU A 103 -14.73 1.59 15.97
C GLU A 103 -13.71 1.68 17.11
N THR A 104 -12.76 2.63 17.04
CA THR A 104 -11.77 2.81 18.11
C THR A 104 -11.78 4.24 18.64
N GLY A 105 -11.04 4.48 19.71
CA GLY A 105 -10.86 5.82 20.27
C GLY A 105 -9.50 6.45 19.94
N TYR A 106 -8.82 5.95 18.90
CA TYR A 106 -7.54 6.51 18.48
C TYR A 106 -7.73 7.84 17.76
N GLU A 107 -6.80 8.76 17.98
CA GLU A 107 -6.78 10.05 17.29
C GLU A 107 -6.41 9.85 15.80
N GLU A 108 -6.89 10.73 14.94
CA GLU A 108 -6.67 10.70 13.49
C GLU A 108 -5.18 10.57 13.13
N ALA A 109 -4.31 11.31 13.82
CA ALA A 109 -2.86 11.26 13.62
C ALA A 109 -2.21 9.89 13.89
N GLU A 110 -2.92 8.96 14.55
CA GLU A 110 -2.42 7.62 14.84
C GLU A 110 -2.90 6.56 13.84
N TRP A 111 -3.93 6.85 13.01
CA TRP A 111 -4.55 5.84 12.16
C TRP A 111 -3.58 5.30 11.12
N HIS A 112 -2.88 6.18 10.42
CA HIS A 112 -1.94 5.80 9.36
C HIS A 112 -0.84 4.86 9.87
N ASP A 113 -0.10 5.26 10.90
CA ASP A 113 0.98 4.45 11.49
C ASP A 113 0.50 3.09 12.00
N ARG A 114 -0.75 3.01 12.47
CA ARG A 114 -1.35 1.76 12.93
C ARG A 114 -1.78 0.89 11.77
N ALA A 115 -2.40 1.48 10.75
CA ALA A 115 -2.80 0.75 9.54
C ALA A 115 -1.58 0.14 8.84
N GLU A 116 -0.47 0.87 8.70
CA GLU A 116 0.79 0.35 8.15
C GLU A 116 1.34 -0.87 8.89
N ARG A 117 1.17 -0.95 10.21
CA ARG A 117 1.65 -2.10 10.98
C ARG A 117 0.81 -3.37 10.77
N PHE A 118 -0.48 -3.21 10.47
CA PHE A 118 -1.43 -4.32 10.40
C PHE A 118 -1.82 -4.70 8.97
N GLU A 119 -1.52 -3.90 7.96
CA GLU A 119 -1.91 -4.12 6.57
C GLU A 119 -1.36 -5.41 5.96
N HIS A 120 -0.24 -5.93 6.51
CA HIS A 120 0.44 -7.14 6.07
C HIS A 120 -0.02 -8.43 6.77
N GLU A 121 -0.92 -8.31 7.76
CA GLU A 121 -1.26 -9.43 8.65
C GLU A 121 -2.54 -10.16 8.23
N LEU A 122 -3.42 -9.51 7.46
CA LEU A 122 -4.72 -10.05 7.11
C LEU A 122 -4.70 -10.91 5.85
N SER A 123 -5.25 -12.11 5.95
CA SER A 123 -5.60 -12.92 4.78
C SER A 123 -6.76 -12.29 3.99
N PRO A 124 -6.95 -12.64 2.71
CA PRO A 124 -8.08 -12.16 1.92
C PRO A 124 -9.45 -12.39 2.58
N GLN A 125 -9.63 -13.54 3.25
CA GLN A 125 -10.87 -13.89 3.95
C GLN A 125 -11.12 -13.02 5.17
N GLU A 126 -10.07 -12.72 5.95
CA GLU A 126 -10.15 -11.83 7.12
C GLU A 126 -10.44 -10.40 6.67
N LEU A 127 -9.86 -9.99 5.55
CA LEU A 127 -10.09 -8.66 4.97
C LEU A 127 -11.53 -8.51 4.46
N ASP A 128 -12.09 -9.55 3.85
CA ASP A 128 -13.50 -9.58 3.46
C ASP A 128 -14.44 -9.53 4.67
N ALA A 129 -14.10 -10.23 5.76
CA ALA A 129 -14.84 -10.18 7.01
C ALA A 129 -14.78 -8.78 7.65
N LEU A 130 -13.62 -8.13 7.63
CA LEU A 130 -13.46 -6.75 8.12
C LEU A 130 -14.29 -5.78 7.27
N ALA A 131 -14.23 -5.88 5.94
CA ALA A 131 -15.03 -5.05 5.05
C ALA A 131 -16.54 -5.21 5.32
N ALA A 132 -17.02 -6.45 5.45
CA ALA A 132 -18.42 -6.75 5.75
C ALA A 132 -18.85 -6.18 7.11
N ARG A 133 -18.00 -6.29 8.14
CA ARG A 133 -18.23 -5.70 9.48
C ARG A 133 -18.40 -4.18 9.41
N LEU A 134 -17.61 -3.50 8.58
CA LEU A 134 -17.66 -2.06 8.38
C LEU A 134 -18.78 -1.61 7.40
N GLY A 135 -19.62 -2.55 6.91
CA GLY A 135 -20.70 -2.24 5.98
C GLY A 135 -20.24 -2.07 4.52
N ASN A 136 -19.10 -2.66 4.16
CA ASN A 136 -18.46 -2.57 2.83
C ASN A 136 -18.22 -1.13 2.39
N PRO A 137 -17.42 -0.35 3.12
CA PRO A 137 -17.14 1.03 2.78
C PRO A 137 -16.42 1.12 1.44
N THR A 138 -16.73 2.15 0.66
CA THR A 138 -16.09 2.41 -0.63
C THR A 138 -14.94 3.40 -0.54
N HIS A 139 -14.83 4.11 0.57
CA HIS A 139 -13.78 5.10 0.84
C HIS A 139 -13.33 5.02 2.31
N ASP A 140 -12.07 5.30 2.54
CA ASP A 140 -11.50 5.46 3.87
C ASP A 140 -11.90 6.81 4.51
N PRO A 141 -11.44 7.13 5.73
CA PRO A 141 -11.80 8.40 6.39
C PRO A 141 -11.31 9.65 5.65
N HIS A 142 -10.22 9.56 4.86
CA HIS A 142 -9.63 10.66 4.10
C HIS A 142 -10.31 10.84 2.72
N GLY A 143 -11.17 9.91 2.31
CA GLY A 143 -11.86 9.91 1.03
C GLY A 143 -11.14 9.12 -0.06
N ASP A 144 -10.12 8.37 0.28
CA ASP A 144 -9.43 7.47 -0.64
C ASP A 144 -10.28 6.24 -0.99
N PRO A 145 -10.38 5.85 -2.28
CA PRO A 145 -11.25 4.75 -2.68
C PRO A 145 -10.68 3.39 -2.22
N ILE A 146 -11.44 2.65 -1.43
CA ILE A 146 -11.09 1.30 -0.97
C ILE A 146 -11.27 0.31 -2.14
N PRO A 147 -10.22 -0.43 -2.53
CA PRO A 147 -10.37 -1.49 -3.53
C PRO A 147 -11.35 -2.57 -3.07
N ALA A 148 -12.25 -3.00 -3.93
CA ALA A 148 -13.07 -4.19 -3.70
C ALA A 148 -12.23 -5.48 -3.82
N ALA A 149 -12.80 -6.63 -3.46
CA ALA A 149 -12.10 -7.92 -3.53
C ALA A 149 -11.64 -8.30 -4.96
N ASP A 150 -12.35 -7.82 -5.97
CA ASP A 150 -12.00 -8.00 -7.39
C ASP A 150 -11.03 -6.94 -7.93
N GLY A 151 -10.56 -6.01 -7.07
CA GLY A 151 -9.67 -4.92 -7.43
C GLY A 151 -10.35 -3.70 -8.06
N SER A 152 -11.67 -3.70 -8.23
CA SER A 152 -12.41 -2.53 -8.70
C SER A 152 -12.43 -1.45 -7.61
N MET A 153 -12.54 -0.17 -8.02
CA MET A 153 -12.59 0.97 -7.11
C MET A 153 -13.67 1.96 -7.55
N VAL A 154 -14.40 2.49 -6.56
CA VAL A 154 -15.36 3.58 -6.78
C VAL A 154 -14.59 4.90 -6.67
N LEU A 155 -14.23 5.48 -7.82
CA LEU A 155 -13.55 6.76 -7.86
C LEU A 155 -14.55 7.91 -7.65
N HIS A 156 -14.21 8.86 -6.79
CA HIS A 156 -14.94 10.12 -6.75
C HIS A 156 -14.58 10.96 -7.99
N GLY A 157 -15.56 11.58 -8.62
CA GLY A 157 -15.38 12.39 -9.83
C GLY A 157 -14.80 13.80 -9.55
N GLY A 158 -13.92 13.93 -8.55
CA GLY A 158 -13.26 15.19 -8.21
C GLY A 158 -12.18 15.58 -9.22
N GLN A 159 -11.85 16.87 -9.25
CA GLN A 159 -10.72 17.41 -10.01
C GLN A 159 -9.75 18.11 -9.06
N PRO A 160 -8.45 18.17 -9.38
CA PRO A 160 -7.47 18.87 -8.53
C PRO A 160 -7.86 20.33 -8.30
N LEU A 161 -7.77 20.79 -7.05
CA LEU A 161 -8.15 22.15 -6.66
C LEU A 161 -7.52 23.25 -7.53
N PRO A 162 -6.25 23.15 -7.96
CA PRO A 162 -5.64 24.16 -8.85
C PRO A 162 -6.31 24.29 -10.23
N THR A 163 -7.10 23.30 -10.65
CA THR A 163 -7.83 23.34 -11.93
C THR A 163 -9.20 23.99 -11.82
N LEU A 164 -9.67 24.27 -10.59
CA LEU A 164 -10.94 24.95 -10.38
C LEU A 164 -10.79 26.45 -10.66
N PRO A 165 -11.61 27.04 -11.53
CA PRO A 165 -11.55 28.47 -11.81
C PRO A 165 -11.78 29.32 -10.55
N PRO A 166 -11.03 30.42 -10.37
CA PRO A 166 -11.22 31.32 -9.24
C PRO A 166 -12.67 31.81 -9.10
N GLY A 167 -13.21 31.77 -7.88
CA GLY A 167 -14.57 32.22 -7.60
C GLY A 167 -15.69 31.20 -7.85
N GLN A 168 -15.35 30.00 -8.35
CA GLN A 168 -16.34 28.93 -8.43
C GLN A 168 -16.41 28.17 -7.09
N PRO A 169 -17.63 27.92 -6.57
CA PRO A 169 -17.78 27.07 -5.38
C PRO A 169 -17.47 25.61 -5.73
N GLY A 170 -16.78 24.92 -4.83
CA GLY A 170 -16.48 23.49 -4.94
C GLY A 170 -16.74 22.78 -3.61
N ARG A 171 -16.99 21.49 -3.66
CA ARG A 171 -17.02 20.61 -2.49
C ARG A 171 -15.76 19.76 -2.47
N ILE A 172 -15.05 19.78 -1.35
CA ILE A 172 -13.92 18.86 -1.12
C ILE A 172 -14.51 17.45 -1.03
N VAL A 173 -14.02 16.55 -1.84
CA VAL A 173 -14.42 15.13 -1.88
C VAL A 173 -13.28 14.19 -1.51
N HIS A 174 -12.06 14.71 -1.48
CA HIS A 174 -10.85 13.98 -1.12
C HIS A 174 -9.77 14.96 -0.66
N ILE A 175 -9.02 14.58 0.36
CA ILE A 175 -7.81 15.27 0.82
C ILE A 175 -6.71 14.20 0.82
N GLU A 176 -5.65 14.42 0.04
CA GLU A 176 -4.48 13.53 0.07
C GLU A 176 -3.70 13.83 1.35
N ASP A 177 -3.77 12.91 2.31
CA ASP A 177 -3.17 13.05 3.66
C ASP A 177 -1.91 12.20 3.83
N GLU A 178 -1.36 11.67 2.74
CA GLU A 178 -0.07 11.02 2.83
C GLU A 178 1.01 12.09 2.90
N PRO A 179 1.82 12.13 3.99
CA PRO A 179 2.96 13.03 4.04
C PRO A 179 3.86 12.68 2.85
N GLU A 180 3.88 13.55 1.84
CA GLU A 180 4.96 13.50 0.87
C GLU A 180 6.23 13.75 1.67
N LEU A 181 7.05 12.71 1.86
CA LEU A 181 8.42 12.89 2.28
C LEU A 181 9.07 13.71 1.16
N ILE A 182 9.06 15.03 1.36
CA ILE A 182 9.78 15.98 0.50
C ILE A 182 11.25 15.75 0.83
N TYR A 183 11.94 15.07 -0.08
CA TYR A 183 13.40 14.98 -0.09
C TYR A 183 13.99 16.07 -0.98
#